data_43919c13a970e79db9092682b7edec55
#
_entry.id   43919c13a970e79db9092682b7edec55
#
_cell.length_a   1.000
_cell.length_b   1.000
_cell.length_c   1.000
_cell.angle_alpha   90.00
_cell.angle_beta   90.00
_cell.angle_gamma   90.00
#
_symmetry.space_group_name_H-M   'P 1'
#
loop_
_entity.id
_entity.type
_entity.pdbx_description
1 polymer ?
#
loop_
_entity_poly.entity_id
_entity_poly.type
_entity_poly.pdbx_seq_one_letter_code
_entity_poly.pdbx_strand_id
1 'polypeptide(L)'
;MALSGYPETVWKIPDMTDFWGIGKRTKLRLNRLGIFSIYDLAHTNYYYLKSQLGVMGAQLYAHSWGIDRSFLGEKVKVSSKSIGNSQVLNKDYVVRSEIEIVLIEMADQVATRLRKSGAKTQLVSLSIGYSINYIDQLGRTGFHQQLKIPPTNASSELVTHILMIFDQHYKDQSIRNVGVGAGNLIYTDFLQLDLFQEPDEQVNEQKKDLIVDSIRKKYGFRSLVRAVSLLEGGRAIARSSLVGGHAGGMAGLEEGEENAERTKKTDG
;
A
#
# COMPACT_ATOMS: atom_id res chain seq x y z
N MET A 1 15.24 21.17 -25.30
CA MET A 1 15.30 20.83 -26.75
C MET A 1 14.08 19.97 -27.05
N ALA A 2 13.17 20.44 -27.87
CA ALA A 2 12.12 19.59 -28.42
C ALA A 2 12.79 18.66 -29.46
N LEU A 3 12.58 17.37 -29.36
CA LEU A 3 13.10 16.42 -30.33
C LEU A 3 12.43 16.68 -31.68
N SER A 4 13.22 16.97 -32.70
CA SER A 4 12.72 17.21 -34.07
C SER A 4 12.06 15.93 -34.61
N GLY A 5 10.80 15.79 -34.62
CA GLY A 5 10.03 14.59 -34.99
C GLY A 5 9.03 14.14 -33.91
N TYR A 6 9.11 14.72 -32.70
CA TYR A 6 8.18 14.41 -31.63
C TYR A 6 6.71 14.70 -32.02
N PRO A 7 6.38 15.85 -32.65
CA PRO A 7 5.02 16.11 -33.11
C PRO A 7 4.49 15.11 -34.11
N GLU A 8 5.36 14.62 -35.01
CA GLU A 8 4.95 13.70 -36.09
C GLU A 8 4.65 12.28 -35.61
N THR A 9 5.16 11.91 -34.43
CA THR A 9 4.98 10.58 -33.85
C THR A 9 3.98 10.58 -32.70
N VAL A 10 4.23 11.41 -31.69
CA VAL A 10 3.49 11.36 -30.42
C VAL A 10 2.09 11.99 -30.54
N TRP A 11 1.94 13.06 -31.28
CA TRP A 11 0.63 13.68 -31.49
C TRP A 11 -0.32 12.82 -32.34
N LYS A 12 0.22 11.83 -33.06
CA LYS A 12 -0.55 10.87 -33.87
C LYS A 12 -0.94 9.60 -33.12
N ILE A 13 -0.62 9.48 -31.82
CA ILE A 13 -1.06 8.35 -30.99
C ILE A 13 -2.59 8.28 -31.02
N PRO A 14 -3.19 7.16 -31.49
CA PRO A 14 -4.64 7.07 -31.71
C PRO A 14 -5.42 7.04 -30.38
N ASP A 15 -4.91 6.36 -29.38
CA ASP A 15 -5.51 6.29 -28.05
C ASP A 15 -4.63 7.00 -27.02
N MET A 16 -5.19 8.02 -26.38
CA MET A 16 -4.50 8.78 -25.33
C MET A 16 -4.01 7.89 -24.17
N THR A 17 -4.60 6.71 -23.96
CA THR A 17 -4.16 5.79 -22.89
C THR A 17 -2.83 5.11 -23.19
N ASP A 18 -2.34 5.16 -24.42
CA ASP A 18 -1.02 4.69 -24.81
C ASP A 18 0.07 5.72 -24.49
N PHE A 19 -0.34 6.93 -24.08
CA PHE A 19 0.58 7.98 -23.67
C PHE A 19 0.88 7.91 -22.17
N TRP A 20 2.17 8.01 -21.81
CA TRP A 20 2.61 7.91 -20.42
C TRP A 20 1.92 8.94 -19.50
N GLY A 21 1.34 8.46 -18.42
CA GLY A 21 0.62 9.29 -17.42
C GLY A 21 -0.87 9.43 -17.70
N ILE A 22 -1.39 8.91 -18.83
CA ILE A 22 -2.81 8.95 -19.15
C ILE A 22 -3.42 7.54 -19.06
N GLY A 23 -4.03 7.20 -17.92
CA GLY A 23 -4.87 6.02 -17.79
C GLY A 23 -6.34 6.32 -18.15
N LYS A 24 -7.19 5.30 -18.15
CA LYS A 24 -8.63 5.41 -18.50
C LYS A 24 -9.35 6.57 -17.78
N ARG A 25 -9.10 6.74 -16.49
CA ARG A 25 -9.72 7.83 -15.69
C ARG A 25 -9.22 9.22 -16.10
N THR A 26 -7.92 9.35 -16.37
CA THR A 26 -7.32 10.61 -16.83
C THR A 26 -7.85 10.97 -18.21
N LYS A 27 -7.96 10.00 -19.15
CA LYS A 27 -8.59 10.19 -20.46
C LYS A 27 -10.02 10.72 -20.34
N LEU A 28 -10.86 10.09 -19.52
CA LEU A 28 -12.23 10.57 -19.29
C LEU A 28 -12.28 11.99 -18.74
N ARG A 29 -11.35 12.35 -17.86
CA ARG A 29 -11.27 13.70 -17.31
C ARG A 29 -10.81 14.71 -18.36
N LEU A 30 -9.83 14.38 -19.18
CA LEU A 30 -9.37 15.21 -20.30
C LEU A 30 -10.50 15.41 -21.33
N ASN A 31 -11.22 14.35 -21.68
CA ASN A 31 -12.34 14.43 -22.62
C ASN A 31 -13.43 15.40 -22.13
N ARG A 32 -13.73 15.44 -20.82
CA ARG A 32 -14.67 16.41 -20.23
C ARG A 32 -14.18 17.84 -20.34
N LEU A 33 -12.88 18.05 -20.51
CA LEU A 33 -12.26 19.36 -20.73
C LEU A 33 -12.13 19.73 -22.22
N GLY A 34 -12.68 18.88 -23.12
CA GLY A 34 -12.61 19.10 -24.57
C GLY A 34 -11.29 18.64 -25.21
N ILE A 35 -10.49 17.84 -24.50
CA ILE A 35 -9.18 17.35 -24.95
C ILE A 35 -9.33 15.86 -25.32
N PHE A 36 -9.27 15.55 -26.61
CA PHE A 36 -9.54 14.20 -27.15
C PHE A 36 -8.31 13.52 -27.74
N SER A 37 -7.21 14.24 -27.92
CA SER A 37 -5.97 13.77 -28.49
C SER A 37 -4.75 14.33 -27.78
N ILE A 38 -3.56 13.74 -28.04
CA ILE A 38 -2.30 14.30 -27.52
C ILE A 38 -1.98 15.65 -28.22
N TYR A 39 -2.45 15.81 -29.45
CA TYR A 39 -2.38 17.10 -30.14
C TYR A 39 -3.18 18.18 -29.40
N ASP A 40 -4.43 17.90 -29.02
CA ASP A 40 -5.27 18.84 -28.25
C ASP A 40 -4.61 19.18 -26.91
N LEU A 41 -4.05 18.16 -26.25
CA LEU A 41 -3.35 18.31 -24.98
C LEU A 41 -2.15 19.28 -25.10
N ALA A 42 -1.36 19.14 -26.17
CA ALA A 42 -0.21 19.99 -26.45
C ALA A 42 -0.62 21.44 -26.77
N HIS A 43 -1.78 21.65 -27.39
CA HIS A 43 -2.24 22.98 -27.83
C HIS A 43 -3.25 23.62 -26.86
N THR A 44 -3.59 22.92 -25.76
CA THR A 44 -4.43 23.49 -24.71
C THR A 44 -3.66 24.56 -23.90
N ASN A 45 -4.37 25.55 -23.38
CA ASN A 45 -3.74 26.55 -22.52
C ASN A 45 -3.16 25.90 -21.26
N TYR A 46 -1.85 26.09 -21.03
CA TYR A 46 -1.11 25.54 -19.88
C TYR A 46 -1.76 25.89 -18.53
N TYR A 47 -2.13 27.17 -18.35
CA TYR A 47 -2.68 27.65 -17.08
C TYR A 47 -4.07 27.05 -16.81
N TYR A 48 -4.87 26.90 -17.85
CA TYR A 48 -6.16 26.22 -17.77
C TYR A 48 -5.96 24.74 -17.36
N LEU A 49 -5.08 24.02 -18.04
CA LEU A 49 -4.81 22.63 -17.73
C LEU A 49 -4.28 22.45 -16.30
N LYS A 50 -3.37 23.33 -15.87
CA LYS A 50 -2.85 23.35 -14.50
C LYS A 50 -3.93 23.65 -13.47
N SER A 51 -4.87 24.54 -13.74
CA SER A 51 -5.99 24.84 -12.82
C SER A 51 -6.94 23.65 -12.65
N GLN A 52 -7.17 22.86 -13.72
CA GLN A 52 -8.09 21.74 -13.73
C GLN A 52 -7.48 20.44 -13.17
N LEU A 53 -6.20 20.20 -13.44
CA LEU A 53 -5.51 18.93 -13.14
C LEU A 53 -4.34 19.09 -12.15
N GLY A 54 -4.05 20.32 -11.70
CA GLY A 54 -2.95 20.60 -10.79
C GLY A 54 -1.58 20.28 -11.40
N VAL A 55 -0.67 19.76 -10.59
CA VAL A 55 0.69 19.38 -11.01
C VAL A 55 0.68 18.38 -12.17
N MET A 56 -0.28 17.43 -12.15
CA MET A 56 -0.42 16.45 -13.23
C MET A 56 -0.74 17.09 -14.58
N GLY A 57 -1.58 18.13 -14.60
CA GLY A 57 -1.87 18.89 -15.82
C GLY A 57 -0.63 19.57 -16.39
N ALA A 58 0.18 20.20 -15.52
CA ALA A 58 1.45 20.80 -15.93
C ALA A 58 2.45 19.79 -16.49
N GLN A 59 2.49 18.60 -15.89
CA GLN A 59 3.36 17.51 -16.30
C GLN A 59 2.94 16.89 -17.64
N LEU A 60 1.65 16.60 -17.80
CA LEU A 60 1.10 16.08 -19.06
C LEU A 60 1.29 17.06 -20.22
N TYR A 61 1.11 18.36 -19.96
CA TYR A 61 1.40 19.40 -20.96
C TYR A 61 2.88 19.37 -21.40
N ALA A 62 3.81 19.33 -20.44
CA ALA A 62 5.23 19.28 -20.76
C ALA A 62 5.59 18.01 -21.56
N HIS A 63 5.07 16.86 -21.12
CA HIS A 63 5.29 15.58 -21.80
C HIS A 63 4.74 15.57 -23.23
N SER A 64 3.58 16.21 -23.48
CA SER A 64 3.01 16.30 -24.84
C SER A 64 3.90 17.10 -25.82
N TRP A 65 4.83 17.87 -25.29
CA TRP A 65 5.89 18.55 -26.05
C TRP A 65 7.25 17.83 -26.01
N GLY A 66 7.32 16.60 -25.44
CA GLY A 66 8.58 15.85 -25.27
C GLY A 66 9.49 16.43 -24.18
N ILE A 67 8.96 17.23 -23.29
CA ILE A 67 9.74 17.85 -22.21
C ILE A 67 9.50 17.03 -20.93
N ASP A 68 10.51 16.24 -20.53
CA ASP A 68 10.56 15.64 -19.21
C ASP A 68 11.43 16.51 -18.30
N ARG A 69 10.87 16.85 -17.14
CA ARG A 69 11.54 17.65 -16.10
C ARG A 69 12.09 16.79 -14.96
N SER A 70 12.02 15.48 -15.08
CA SER A 70 12.58 14.53 -14.12
C SER A 70 14.10 14.44 -14.30
N PHE A 71 14.85 14.70 -13.26
CA PHE A 71 16.30 14.50 -13.27
C PHE A 71 16.63 13.15 -12.63
N LEU A 72 17.21 12.23 -13.41
CA LEU A 72 17.57 10.88 -12.95
C LEU A 72 18.56 10.89 -11.78
N GLY A 73 19.37 11.93 -11.66
CA GLY A 73 20.32 12.11 -10.56
C GLY A 73 19.72 12.68 -9.27
N GLU A 74 18.49 13.18 -9.28
CA GLU A 74 17.85 13.72 -8.09
C GLU A 74 17.21 12.62 -7.26
N LYS A 75 17.63 12.50 -6.00
CA LYS A 75 16.96 11.61 -5.04
C LYS A 75 15.56 12.15 -4.73
N VAL A 76 14.53 11.39 -5.05
CA VAL A 76 13.15 11.72 -4.71
C VAL A 76 13.01 11.81 -3.19
N LYS A 77 12.65 12.99 -2.68
CA LYS A 77 12.27 13.16 -1.28
C LYS A 77 10.84 12.66 -1.11
N VAL A 78 10.68 11.47 -0.56
CA VAL A 78 9.36 10.94 -0.20
C VAL A 78 8.81 11.74 0.97
N SER A 79 7.74 12.49 0.75
CA SER A 79 7.10 13.36 1.76
C SER A 79 6.37 12.58 2.85
N SER A 80 5.89 11.39 2.55
CA SER A 80 5.27 10.49 3.52
C SER A 80 5.70 9.06 3.26
N LYS A 81 6.05 8.35 4.33
CA LYS A 81 6.33 6.92 4.26
C LYS A 81 5.09 6.17 4.75
N SER A 82 4.82 5.03 4.13
CA SER A 82 3.80 4.09 4.56
C SER A 82 4.35 2.67 4.54
N ILE A 83 3.87 1.83 5.43
CA ILE A 83 4.18 0.40 5.47
C ILE A 83 2.87 -0.33 5.25
N GLY A 84 2.80 -1.19 4.25
CA GLY A 84 1.59 -1.93 3.94
C GLY A 84 1.89 -3.32 3.43
N ASN A 85 0.87 -4.16 3.46
CA ASN A 85 0.86 -5.47 2.87
C ASN A 85 -0.44 -5.67 2.12
N SER A 86 -0.38 -6.30 0.95
CA SER A 86 -1.57 -6.66 0.17
C SER A 86 -1.39 -8.06 -0.41
N GLN A 87 -2.51 -8.74 -0.60
CA GLN A 87 -2.50 -10.05 -1.23
C GLN A 87 -3.76 -10.30 -2.03
N VAL A 88 -3.60 -11.04 -3.12
CA VAL A 88 -4.69 -11.72 -3.80
C VAL A 88 -4.90 -13.06 -3.11
N LEU A 89 -6.12 -13.34 -2.70
CA LEU A 89 -6.48 -14.61 -2.06
C LEU A 89 -6.49 -15.73 -3.11
N ASN A 90 -6.21 -16.97 -2.69
CA ASN A 90 -6.15 -18.13 -3.59
C ASN A 90 -7.53 -18.59 -4.11
N LYS A 91 -8.58 -18.29 -3.36
CA LYS A 91 -9.99 -18.51 -3.70
C LYS A 91 -10.79 -17.25 -3.37
N ASP A 92 -12.02 -17.20 -3.75
CA ASP A 92 -12.96 -16.20 -3.28
C ASP A 92 -13.39 -16.54 -1.85
N TYR A 93 -13.20 -15.62 -0.93
CA TYR A 93 -13.56 -15.77 0.47
C TYR A 93 -14.97 -15.21 0.69
N VAL A 94 -15.85 -16.05 1.21
CA VAL A 94 -17.25 -15.70 1.51
C VAL A 94 -17.58 -15.85 3.00
N VAL A 95 -16.76 -16.61 3.73
CA VAL A 95 -16.93 -16.83 5.17
C VAL A 95 -16.22 -15.72 5.92
N ARG A 96 -16.99 -14.95 6.69
CA ARG A 96 -16.49 -13.79 7.45
C ARG A 96 -15.29 -14.14 8.34
N SER A 97 -15.38 -15.24 9.10
CA SER A 97 -14.30 -15.65 10.00
C SER A 97 -12.99 -15.97 9.28
N GLU A 98 -13.04 -16.56 8.09
CA GLU A 98 -11.84 -16.79 7.27
C GLU A 98 -11.19 -15.46 6.84
N ILE A 99 -12.01 -14.47 6.50
CA ILE A 99 -11.52 -13.15 6.11
C ILE A 99 -10.86 -12.44 7.30
N GLU A 100 -11.51 -12.48 8.46
CA GLU A 100 -10.97 -11.89 9.71
C GLU A 100 -9.61 -12.50 10.09
N ILE A 101 -9.42 -13.81 9.92
CA ILE A 101 -8.13 -14.47 10.15
C ILE A 101 -7.06 -13.86 9.24
N VAL A 102 -7.34 -13.68 7.95
CA VAL A 102 -6.39 -13.06 7.01
C VAL A 102 -6.07 -11.62 7.41
N LEU A 103 -7.07 -10.86 7.86
CA LEU A 103 -6.87 -9.48 8.33
C LEU A 103 -5.97 -9.42 9.56
N ILE A 104 -6.19 -10.32 10.52
CA ILE A 104 -5.36 -10.46 11.74
C ILE A 104 -3.91 -10.76 11.36
N GLU A 105 -3.70 -11.73 10.47
CA GLU A 105 -2.36 -12.10 9.99
C GLU A 105 -1.64 -10.92 9.30
N MET A 106 -2.35 -10.18 8.47
CA MET A 106 -1.78 -9.05 7.74
C MET A 106 -1.49 -7.87 8.65
N ALA A 107 -2.36 -7.57 9.62
CA ALA A 107 -2.14 -6.54 10.61
C ALA A 107 -0.92 -6.85 11.49
N ASP A 108 -0.76 -8.10 11.93
CA ASP A 108 0.41 -8.58 12.69
C ASP A 108 1.72 -8.37 11.90
N GLN A 109 1.73 -8.72 10.60
CA GLN A 109 2.88 -8.50 9.73
C GLN A 109 3.21 -7.01 9.55
N VAL A 110 2.20 -6.15 9.40
CA VAL A 110 2.41 -4.69 9.29
C VAL A 110 2.97 -4.14 10.61
N ALA A 111 2.44 -4.58 11.76
CA ALA A 111 2.95 -4.20 13.07
C ALA A 111 4.42 -4.61 13.28
N THR A 112 4.78 -5.83 12.94
CA THR A 112 6.17 -6.33 12.98
C THR A 112 7.09 -5.45 12.11
N ARG A 113 6.65 -5.05 10.90
CA ARG A 113 7.44 -4.18 10.00
C ARG A 113 7.57 -2.76 10.55
N LEU A 114 6.54 -2.23 11.21
CA LEU A 114 6.61 -0.95 11.92
C LEU A 114 7.68 -1.00 13.02
N ARG A 115 7.63 -2.00 13.89
CA ARG A 115 8.61 -2.19 14.97
C ARG A 115 10.04 -2.37 14.43
N LYS A 116 10.21 -3.18 13.38
CA LYS A 116 11.53 -3.37 12.72
C LYS A 116 12.09 -2.06 12.17
N SER A 117 11.25 -1.15 11.67
CA SER A 117 11.67 0.16 11.16
C SER A 117 11.79 1.24 12.24
N GLY A 118 11.51 0.95 13.51
CA GLY A 118 11.46 1.93 14.59
C GLY A 118 10.33 2.96 14.45
N ALA A 119 9.28 2.61 13.70
CA ALA A 119 8.17 3.51 13.42
C ALA A 119 6.91 3.15 14.22
N LYS A 120 6.09 4.17 14.47
CA LYS A 120 4.69 4.05 14.90
C LYS A 120 3.79 4.67 13.83
N THR A 121 2.58 4.15 13.71
CA THR A 121 1.59 4.69 12.77
C THR A 121 0.52 5.49 13.49
N GLN A 122 0.01 6.54 12.83
CA GLN A 122 -1.14 7.33 13.27
C GLN A 122 -2.33 7.17 12.31
N LEU A 123 -2.19 6.30 11.31
CA LEU A 123 -3.22 6.04 10.31
C LEU A 123 -3.19 4.57 9.90
N VAL A 124 -4.29 3.87 10.07
CA VAL A 124 -4.46 2.53 9.49
C VAL A 124 -5.40 2.59 8.29
N SER A 125 -5.19 1.72 7.34
CA SER A 125 -6.04 1.60 6.15
C SER A 125 -6.35 0.15 5.84
N LEU A 126 -7.58 -0.09 5.40
CA LEU A 126 -8.06 -1.37 4.89
C LEU A 126 -8.53 -1.20 3.46
N SER A 127 -8.03 -2.03 2.57
CA SER A 127 -8.47 -2.13 1.19
C SER A 127 -9.02 -3.53 0.94
N ILE A 128 -10.23 -3.62 0.45
CA ILE A 128 -10.90 -4.87 0.09
C ILE A 128 -11.27 -4.80 -1.38
N GLY A 129 -10.84 -5.80 -2.15
CA GLY A 129 -11.28 -6.02 -3.53
C GLY A 129 -12.23 -7.21 -3.56
N TYR A 130 -13.38 -7.02 -4.19
CA TYR A 130 -14.37 -8.07 -4.36
C TYR A 130 -13.93 -9.07 -5.44
N SER A 131 -14.60 -10.21 -5.49
CA SER A 131 -14.43 -11.21 -6.55
C SER A 131 -14.71 -10.60 -7.93
N ILE A 132 -14.09 -11.14 -8.97
CA ILE A 132 -14.06 -10.54 -10.33
C ILE A 132 -15.46 -10.21 -10.87
N ASN A 133 -16.44 -11.03 -10.58
CA ASN A 133 -17.81 -10.88 -11.07
C ASN A 133 -18.75 -10.22 -10.06
N TYR A 134 -18.22 -9.73 -8.92
CA TYR A 134 -19.03 -9.09 -7.91
C TYR A 134 -18.91 -7.56 -7.97
N ILE A 135 -20.06 -6.92 -8.09
CA ILE A 135 -20.21 -5.47 -8.05
C ILE A 135 -21.29 -5.18 -7.00
N ASP A 136 -21.01 -4.27 -6.08
CA ASP A 136 -21.98 -3.90 -5.07
C ASP A 136 -23.12 -3.02 -5.64
N GLN A 137 -24.14 -2.76 -4.83
CA GLN A 137 -25.31 -1.95 -5.22
C GLN A 137 -24.97 -0.53 -5.68
N LEU A 138 -23.75 -0.05 -5.34
CA LEU A 138 -23.23 1.27 -5.74
C LEU A 138 -22.30 1.19 -6.97
N GLY A 139 -22.20 0.03 -7.62
CA GLY A 139 -21.34 -0.18 -8.79
C GLY A 139 -19.85 -0.28 -8.45
N ARG A 140 -19.48 -0.59 -7.19
CA ARG A 140 -18.09 -0.69 -6.74
C ARG A 140 -17.61 -2.13 -6.78
N THR A 141 -16.32 -2.31 -7.10
CA THR A 141 -15.60 -3.59 -7.09
C THR A 141 -14.79 -3.82 -5.84
N GLY A 142 -14.97 -2.98 -4.81
CA GLY A 142 -14.26 -3.04 -3.54
C GLY A 142 -14.43 -1.75 -2.74
N PHE A 143 -13.79 -1.69 -1.58
CA PHE A 143 -13.71 -0.46 -0.78
C PHE A 143 -12.29 -0.23 -0.26
N HIS A 144 -11.99 1.02 0.02
CA HIS A 144 -10.79 1.46 0.73
C HIS A 144 -11.18 2.45 1.80
N GLN A 145 -10.79 2.18 3.04
CA GLN A 145 -11.10 3.02 4.19
C GLN A 145 -9.87 3.27 5.03
N GLN A 146 -9.86 4.41 5.71
CA GLN A 146 -8.76 4.82 6.56
C GLN A 146 -9.31 5.31 7.91
N LEU A 147 -8.56 5.04 8.97
CA LEU A 147 -8.86 5.47 10.32
C LEU A 147 -7.63 6.13 10.94
N LYS A 148 -7.78 7.34 11.47
CA LYS A 148 -6.75 7.97 12.30
C LYS A 148 -6.81 7.37 13.69
N ILE A 149 -5.64 7.03 14.23
CA ILE A 149 -5.48 6.37 15.53
C ILE A 149 -4.38 7.05 16.35
N PRO A 150 -4.32 6.86 17.67
CA PRO A 150 -3.16 7.20 18.46
C PRO A 150 -1.89 6.53 17.93
N PRO A 151 -0.70 7.13 18.14
CA PRO A 151 0.55 6.56 17.65
C PRO A 151 0.83 5.18 18.23
N THR A 152 0.83 4.14 17.40
CA THR A 152 1.08 2.76 17.84
C THR A 152 1.85 1.93 16.83
N ASN A 153 2.50 0.86 17.31
CA ASN A 153 3.03 -0.26 16.56
C ASN A 153 2.70 -1.62 17.22
N ALA A 154 1.78 -1.61 18.19
CA ALA A 154 1.30 -2.80 18.86
C ALA A 154 0.43 -3.63 17.91
N SER A 155 0.70 -4.95 17.86
CA SER A 155 -0.05 -5.87 16.99
C SER A 155 -1.53 -5.93 17.36
N SER A 156 -1.85 -5.93 18.66
CA SER A 156 -3.24 -5.99 19.16
C SER A 156 -4.05 -4.78 18.73
N GLU A 157 -3.49 -3.57 18.84
CA GLU A 157 -4.16 -2.33 18.46
C GLU A 157 -4.40 -2.24 16.95
N LEU A 158 -3.40 -2.60 16.12
CA LEU A 158 -3.58 -2.63 14.68
C LEU A 158 -4.69 -3.60 14.27
N VAL A 159 -4.70 -4.80 14.86
CA VAL A 159 -5.75 -5.80 14.62
C VAL A 159 -7.13 -5.23 14.98
N THR A 160 -7.27 -4.66 16.17
CA THR A 160 -8.54 -4.08 16.63
C THR A 160 -9.07 -3.02 15.67
N HIS A 161 -8.23 -2.08 15.26
CA HIS A 161 -8.64 -1.00 14.37
C HIS A 161 -8.95 -1.49 12.95
N ILE A 162 -8.20 -2.47 12.43
CA ILE A 162 -8.49 -3.06 11.11
C ILE A 162 -9.81 -3.83 11.13
N LEU A 163 -10.07 -4.62 12.18
CA LEU A 163 -11.35 -5.32 12.31
C LEU A 163 -12.50 -4.34 12.51
N MET A 164 -12.31 -3.23 13.23
CA MET A 164 -13.32 -2.18 13.35
C MET A 164 -13.70 -1.58 11.99
N ILE A 165 -12.70 -1.26 11.13
CA ILE A 165 -12.97 -0.78 9.76
C ILE A 165 -13.73 -1.85 8.97
N PHE A 166 -13.33 -3.11 9.10
CA PHE A 166 -13.95 -4.22 8.41
C PHE A 166 -15.43 -4.36 8.81
N ASP A 167 -15.73 -4.38 10.10
CA ASP A 167 -17.08 -4.48 10.65
C ASP A 167 -18.03 -3.39 10.15
N GLN A 168 -17.53 -2.17 10.05
CA GLN A 168 -18.33 -1.03 9.60
C GLN A 168 -18.68 -1.08 8.11
N HIS A 169 -17.81 -1.68 7.28
CA HIS A 169 -17.91 -1.53 5.83
C HIS A 169 -18.19 -2.85 5.09
N TYR A 170 -17.95 -3.99 5.72
CA TYR A 170 -18.22 -5.30 5.13
C TYR A 170 -19.71 -5.65 5.22
N LYS A 171 -20.27 -6.09 4.09
CA LYS A 171 -21.69 -6.45 3.94
C LYS A 171 -21.82 -7.79 3.18
N ASP A 172 -21.13 -8.80 3.68
CA ASP A 172 -21.14 -10.19 3.17
C ASP A 172 -20.78 -10.36 1.69
N GLN A 173 -19.93 -9.44 1.18
CA GLN A 173 -19.41 -9.54 -0.19
C GLN A 173 -18.39 -10.67 -0.29
N SER A 174 -18.34 -11.32 -1.47
CA SER A 174 -17.26 -12.23 -1.82
C SER A 174 -15.96 -11.46 -2.06
N ILE A 175 -14.87 -11.81 -1.35
CA ILE A 175 -13.61 -11.08 -1.33
C ILE A 175 -12.52 -11.86 -2.06
N ARG A 176 -11.76 -11.18 -2.92
CA ARG A 176 -10.59 -11.72 -3.63
C ARG A 176 -9.29 -11.02 -3.30
N ASN A 177 -9.35 -9.77 -2.84
CA ASN A 177 -8.16 -8.95 -2.58
C ASN A 177 -8.26 -8.29 -1.22
N VAL A 178 -7.15 -8.31 -0.47
CA VAL A 178 -7.06 -7.69 0.84
C VAL A 178 -5.77 -6.89 0.93
N GLY A 179 -5.84 -5.67 1.47
CA GLY A 179 -4.68 -4.83 1.75
C GLY A 179 -4.81 -4.13 3.10
N VAL A 180 -3.77 -4.21 3.91
CA VAL A 180 -3.64 -3.51 5.19
C VAL A 180 -2.48 -2.54 5.10
N GLY A 181 -2.68 -1.30 5.51
CA GLY A 181 -1.66 -0.26 5.45
C GLY A 181 -1.57 0.55 6.74
N ALA A 182 -0.37 1.06 7.00
CA ALA A 182 -0.02 1.98 8.08
C ALA A 182 0.61 3.23 7.46
N GLY A 183 0.04 4.38 7.71
CA GLY A 183 0.49 5.68 7.20
C GLY A 183 0.77 6.67 8.32
N ASN A 184 1.13 7.91 7.96
CA ASN A 184 1.49 8.94 8.91
C ASN A 184 2.51 8.43 9.94
N LEU A 185 3.62 7.85 9.42
CA LEU A 185 4.63 7.23 10.27
C LEU A 185 5.40 8.29 11.06
N ILE A 186 5.54 8.03 12.34
CA ILE A 186 6.41 8.79 13.25
C ILE A 186 7.49 7.89 13.80
N TYR A 187 8.69 8.44 13.96
CA TYR A 187 9.85 7.75 14.52
C TYR A 187 10.09 8.33 15.92
N THR A 188 9.62 7.62 16.93
CA THR A 188 9.74 8.04 18.33
C THR A 188 9.85 6.83 19.24
N ASP A 189 10.71 6.92 20.22
CA ASP A 189 10.88 5.88 21.24
C ASP A 189 9.89 6.06 22.42
N PHE A 190 9.16 7.18 22.48
CA PHE A 190 8.17 7.41 23.54
C PHE A 190 6.99 6.48 23.43
N LEU A 191 6.64 5.80 24.51
CA LEU A 191 5.40 5.09 24.67
C LEU A 191 4.36 6.09 25.17
N GLN A 192 3.36 6.39 24.36
CA GLN A 192 2.18 7.13 24.79
C GLN A 192 1.23 6.13 25.42
N LEU A 193 1.11 6.16 26.73
CA LEU A 193 0.16 5.32 27.46
C LEU A 193 -1.25 5.88 27.30
N ASP A 194 -2.22 4.99 27.15
CA ASP A 194 -3.62 5.31 27.24
C ASP A 194 -4.01 5.41 28.71
N LEU A 195 -4.62 6.53 29.11
CA LEU A 195 -5.04 6.78 30.49
C LEU A 195 -6.18 5.87 30.97
N PHE A 196 -6.88 5.22 30.03
CA PHE A 196 -8.00 4.32 30.33
C PHE A 196 -7.62 2.85 30.38
N GLN A 197 -6.35 2.53 30.18
CA GLN A 197 -5.80 1.17 30.27
C GLN A 197 -4.72 1.11 31.35
N GLU A 198 -4.60 -0.04 32.01
CA GLU A 198 -3.55 -0.25 33.00
C GLU A 198 -2.17 -0.13 32.35
N PRO A 199 -1.28 0.73 32.87
CA PRO A 199 0.05 0.96 32.29
C PRO A 199 0.88 -0.31 32.16
N ASP A 200 0.78 -1.22 33.14
CA ASP A 200 1.52 -2.48 33.14
C ASP A 200 1.04 -3.43 32.03
N GLU A 201 -0.23 -3.42 31.68
CA GLU A 201 -0.76 -4.21 30.56
C GLU A 201 -0.21 -3.72 29.23
N GLN A 202 -0.21 -2.40 28.99
CA GLN A 202 0.33 -1.80 27.78
C GLN A 202 1.82 -2.09 27.61
N VAL A 203 2.60 -1.97 28.69
CA VAL A 203 4.03 -2.31 28.69
C VAL A 203 4.26 -3.80 28.43
N ASN A 204 3.43 -4.67 29.00
CA ASN A 204 3.53 -6.11 28.80
C ASN A 204 3.16 -6.54 27.37
N GLU A 205 2.14 -5.93 26.76
CA GLU A 205 1.80 -6.16 25.35
C GLU A 205 2.97 -5.78 24.43
N GLN A 206 3.62 -4.65 24.68
CA GLN A 206 4.78 -4.24 23.89
C GLN A 206 5.97 -5.20 24.08
N LYS A 207 6.23 -5.66 25.31
CA LYS A 207 7.27 -6.66 25.58
C LYS A 207 6.98 -7.99 24.88
N LYS A 208 5.73 -8.44 24.90
CA LYS A 208 5.27 -9.64 24.18
C LYS A 208 5.59 -9.56 22.68
N ASP A 209 5.21 -8.45 22.03
CA ASP A 209 5.45 -8.24 20.61
C ASP A 209 6.96 -8.29 20.27
N LEU A 210 7.81 -7.65 21.09
CA LEU A 210 9.27 -7.67 20.92
C LEU A 210 9.86 -9.08 21.11
N ILE A 211 9.35 -9.86 22.07
CA ILE A 211 9.77 -11.25 22.28
C ILE A 211 9.40 -12.09 21.06
N VAL A 212 8.15 -11.98 20.58
CA VAL A 212 7.69 -12.69 19.37
C VAL A 212 8.57 -12.34 18.17
N ASP A 213 8.85 -11.06 17.94
CA ASP A 213 9.69 -10.61 16.85
C ASP A 213 11.13 -11.15 16.98
N SER A 214 11.69 -11.19 18.19
CA SER A 214 13.05 -11.74 18.44
C SER A 214 13.14 -13.24 18.17
N ILE A 215 12.12 -14.01 18.57
CA ILE A 215 12.04 -15.44 18.30
C ILE A 215 11.92 -15.70 16.79
N ARG A 216 11.02 -14.97 16.12
CA ARG A 216 10.84 -15.09 14.68
C ARG A 216 12.09 -14.69 13.89
N LYS A 217 12.82 -13.68 14.34
CA LYS A 217 14.11 -13.25 13.75
C LYS A 217 15.18 -14.35 13.88
N LYS A 218 15.23 -15.03 15.02
CA LYS A 218 16.26 -16.03 15.30
C LYS A 218 15.96 -17.40 14.67
N TYR A 219 14.70 -17.82 14.67
CA TYR A 219 14.28 -19.17 14.31
C TYR A 219 13.34 -19.24 13.10
N GLY A 220 13.07 -18.10 12.45
CA GLY A 220 12.16 -17.97 11.33
C GLY A 220 10.70 -17.79 11.74
N PHE A 221 9.87 -17.32 10.81
CA PHE A 221 8.47 -17.00 11.06
C PHE A 221 7.65 -18.17 11.59
N ARG A 222 7.92 -19.40 11.08
CA ARG A 222 7.16 -20.62 11.44
C ARG A 222 7.42 -21.14 12.85
N SER A 223 8.47 -20.65 13.52
CA SER A 223 8.81 -21.08 14.90
C SER A 223 7.77 -20.61 15.92
N LEU A 224 7.08 -19.49 15.64
CA LEU A 224 6.05 -18.94 16.52
C LEU A 224 4.98 -18.23 15.68
N VAL A 225 3.83 -18.90 15.51
CA VAL A 225 2.68 -18.37 14.77
C VAL A 225 1.50 -18.12 15.70
N ARG A 226 0.59 -17.24 15.31
CA ARG A 226 -0.66 -17.06 16.05
C ARG A 226 -1.53 -18.29 15.87
N ALA A 227 -2.24 -18.71 16.92
CA ALA A 227 -3.12 -19.87 16.86
C ALA A 227 -4.20 -19.75 15.77
N VAL A 228 -4.70 -18.53 15.51
CA VAL A 228 -5.67 -18.26 14.44
C VAL A 228 -5.14 -18.63 13.05
N SER A 229 -3.83 -18.59 12.82
CA SER A 229 -3.20 -18.99 11.55
C SER A 229 -3.26 -20.50 11.26
N LEU A 230 -3.64 -21.30 12.25
CA LEU A 230 -3.86 -22.75 12.11
C LEU A 230 -5.31 -23.08 11.72
N LEU A 231 -6.21 -22.11 11.81
CA LEU A 231 -7.62 -22.29 11.47
C LEU A 231 -7.82 -22.22 9.94
N GLU A 232 -8.98 -22.70 9.52
CA GLU A 232 -9.40 -22.59 8.11
C GLU A 232 -9.48 -21.11 7.69
N GLY A 233 -8.90 -20.78 6.54
CA GLY A 233 -8.73 -19.39 6.08
C GLY A 233 -7.34 -18.81 6.32
N GLY A 234 -6.54 -19.33 7.27
CA GLY A 234 -5.18 -18.88 7.55
C GLY A 234 -4.25 -18.99 6.34
N ARG A 235 -3.47 -17.94 6.07
CA ARG A 235 -2.57 -17.85 4.90
C ARG A 235 -1.12 -17.60 5.25
N ALA A 236 -0.82 -17.08 6.45
CA ALA A 236 0.53 -16.65 6.82
C ALA A 236 1.56 -17.79 6.75
N ILE A 237 1.20 -19.00 7.20
CA ILE A 237 2.09 -20.17 7.18
C ILE A 237 2.41 -20.59 5.74
N ALA A 238 1.40 -20.71 4.89
CA ALA A 238 1.59 -21.05 3.48
C ALA A 238 2.40 -19.99 2.73
N ARG A 239 2.15 -18.72 3.03
CA ARG A 239 2.85 -17.58 2.39
C ARG A 239 4.31 -17.44 2.86
N SER A 240 4.63 -17.87 4.09
CA SER A 240 6.01 -17.78 4.61
C SER A 240 7.01 -18.65 3.82
N SER A 241 6.52 -19.64 3.07
CA SER A 241 7.36 -20.52 2.24
C SER A 241 7.41 -20.12 0.75
N LEU A 242 6.69 -19.08 0.35
CA LEU A 242 6.71 -18.60 -1.04
C LEU A 242 7.93 -17.70 -1.29
N VAL A 243 8.63 -17.95 -2.38
CA VAL A 243 9.79 -17.17 -2.82
C VAL A 243 9.33 -16.08 -3.82
N GLY A 244 9.83 -14.84 -3.63
CA GLY A 244 9.60 -13.73 -4.56
C GLY A 244 8.81 -12.55 -3.99
N GLY A 245 8.95 -11.38 -4.62
CA GLY A 245 8.44 -10.08 -4.14
C GLY A 245 6.92 -9.97 -3.95
N HIS A 246 6.13 -10.82 -4.60
CA HIS A 246 4.68 -10.90 -4.39
C HIS A 246 4.28 -11.81 -3.23
N ALA A 247 5.21 -12.57 -2.70
CA ALA A 247 4.97 -13.54 -1.64
C ALA A 247 4.75 -12.89 -0.26
N GLY A 248 5.13 -11.63 -0.06
CA GLY A 248 4.84 -10.86 1.17
C GLY A 248 5.14 -11.60 2.49
N GLY A 249 5.92 -12.67 2.43
CA GLY A 249 6.36 -13.40 3.59
C GLY A 249 7.48 -12.64 4.32
N MET A 250 7.67 -12.94 5.59
CA MET A 250 8.75 -12.34 6.40
C MET A 250 10.14 -12.67 5.82
N ALA A 251 10.30 -13.78 5.11
CA ALA A 251 11.54 -14.19 4.44
C ALA A 251 12.00 -13.19 3.36
N GLY A 252 11.09 -12.55 2.63
CA GLY A 252 11.45 -11.51 1.65
C GLY A 252 12.04 -10.23 2.26
N LEU A 253 12.03 -10.09 3.58
CA LEU A 253 12.68 -8.99 4.29
C LEU A 253 14.14 -9.29 4.63
N GLU A 254 14.52 -10.55 4.76
CA GLU A 254 15.88 -10.99 5.07
C GLU A 254 16.79 -10.89 3.83
N GLU A 255 16.29 -11.25 2.65
CA GLU A 255 17.03 -11.12 1.38
C GLU A 255 17.29 -9.66 0.96
N GLY A 256 16.39 -8.73 1.34
CA GLY A 256 16.57 -7.31 1.05
C GLY A 256 17.71 -6.66 1.84
N GLU A 257 18.03 -7.14 3.03
CA GLU A 257 19.12 -6.63 3.87
C GLU A 257 20.49 -7.19 3.42
N GLU A 258 20.58 -8.46 3.06
CA GLU A 258 21.82 -9.04 2.50
C GLU A 258 22.23 -8.36 1.19
N ASN A 259 21.27 -8.04 0.32
CA ASN A 259 21.56 -7.31 -0.91
C ASN A 259 21.94 -5.84 -0.66
N ALA A 260 21.35 -5.19 0.35
CA ALA A 260 21.71 -3.82 0.74
C ALA A 260 23.10 -3.73 1.41
N GLU A 261 23.52 -4.77 2.15
CA GLU A 261 24.86 -4.85 2.73
C GLU A 261 25.94 -5.25 1.70
N ARG A 262 25.59 -6.08 0.71
CA ARG A 262 26.49 -6.41 -0.41
C ARG A 262 26.79 -5.19 -1.28
N THR A 263 25.78 -4.36 -1.57
CA THR A 263 25.98 -3.12 -2.35
C THR A 263 26.84 -2.09 -1.61
N LYS A 264 26.78 -2.04 -0.27
CA LYS A 264 27.64 -1.16 0.52
C LYS A 264 29.09 -1.61 0.62
N LYS A 265 29.37 -2.91 0.42
CA LYS A 265 30.75 -3.46 0.43
C LYS A 265 31.46 -3.41 -0.92
N THR A 266 30.76 -3.14 -1.99
CA THR A 266 31.31 -3.01 -3.35
C THR A 266 31.67 -1.57 -3.72
N ASP A 267 31.20 -0.57 -2.95
CA ASP A 267 31.46 0.87 -3.16
C ASP A 267 32.43 1.47 -2.13
N GLY A 268 33.25 0.63 -1.46
CA GLY A 268 34.27 1.03 -0.48
C GLY A 268 35.69 0.78 -0.97
#